data_759c936fa182349544531a229ac4f643
#
_entry.id   759c936fa182349544531a229ac4f643
#
_cell.length_a   1.000
_cell.length_b   1.000
_cell.length_c   1.000
_cell.angle_alpha   90.00
_cell.angle_beta   90.00
_cell.angle_gamma   90.00
#
_symmetry.space_group_name_H-M   'P 1'
#
loop_
_entity.id
_entity.type
_entity.pdbx_description
1 polymer ?
#
loop_
_entity_poly.entity_id
_entity_poly.type
_entity_poly.pdbx_seq_one_letter_code
_entity_poly.pdbx_strand_id
1 'polypeptide(L)'
;MGKRPLVRRRGRGGLQFRVSATGKIAPAKYPNFELSENHGGEIVDLVHERGRDVPLAKVRFNDGKISFIPAVLGTKVGSQIQFGLKSKITDGNIISIQNIPDGTTVCNVEKQFGDGGSFMKSAGTSATVFSHDDKGVTLKLRSGKFTTLNPKNRAMIGTLSGGGIGDRPLMRAGVAVRRFKAKGQKYPIVRGVAQGAYNHPHGGGRHQHVGQSSTVSRDAPPGAKVGSIAARKTGRARIKERKK
;
A
#
# COMPACT_ATOMS: atom_id res chain seq x y z
N MET A 1 11.65 -5.66 35.97
CA MET A 1 10.80 -6.15 34.87
C MET A 1 10.69 -5.08 33.78
N GLY A 2 10.86 -5.45 32.51
CA GLY A 2 10.83 -4.52 31.37
C GLY A 2 9.41 -4.01 31.05
N LYS A 3 9.30 -2.80 30.51
CA LYS A 3 8.05 -2.29 29.94
C LYS A 3 7.78 -2.98 28.60
N ARG A 4 6.50 -3.04 28.21
CA ARG A 4 6.12 -3.56 26.90
C ARG A 4 6.70 -2.68 25.78
N PRO A 5 7.48 -3.23 24.83
CA PRO A 5 8.04 -2.47 23.74
C PRO A 5 6.93 -1.86 22.86
N LEU A 6 7.28 -0.80 22.13
CA LEU A 6 6.33 -0.05 21.29
C LEU A 6 5.59 -0.94 20.29
N VAL A 7 6.27 -1.92 19.71
CA VAL A 7 5.69 -2.88 18.76
C VAL A 7 4.50 -3.63 19.37
N ARG A 8 4.64 -4.12 20.60
CA ARG A 8 3.54 -4.81 21.32
C ARG A 8 2.41 -3.87 21.69
N ARG A 9 2.70 -2.59 21.98
CA ARG A 9 1.68 -1.59 22.27
C ARG A 9 0.84 -1.23 21.05
N ARG A 10 1.42 -1.25 19.84
CA ARG A 10 0.69 -1.04 18.59
C ARG A 10 -0.43 -2.05 18.40
N GLY A 11 -0.16 -3.33 18.61
CA GLY A 11 -1.13 -4.42 18.42
C GLY A 11 -2.38 -4.33 19.31
N ARG A 12 -2.32 -3.55 20.40
CA ARG A 12 -3.48 -3.32 21.27
C ARG A 12 -4.48 -2.30 20.73
N GLY A 13 -4.15 -1.58 19.67
CA GLY A 13 -5.06 -0.62 19.03
C GLY A 13 -5.47 0.55 19.92
N GLY A 14 -4.62 0.97 20.88
CA GLY A 14 -4.90 2.15 21.72
C GLY A 14 -5.05 3.44 20.89
N LEU A 15 -5.63 4.48 21.46
CA LEU A 15 -5.94 5.75 20.79
C LEU A 15 -4.76 6.37 20.02
N GLN A 16 -3.53 6.20 20.53
CA GLN A 16 -2.32 6.70 19.87
C GLN A 16 -2.07 6.06 18.50
N PHE A 17 -2.56 4.84 18.27
CA PHE A 17 -2.35 4.05 17.05
C PHE A 17 -3.60 3.93 16.19
N ARG A 18 -4.68 4.60 16.57
CA ARG A 18 -5.91 4.68 15.78
C ARG A 18 -5.86 5.87 14.84
N VAL A 19 -6.37 5.69 13.67
CA VAL A 19 -6.64 6.79 12.74
C VAL A 19 -7.95 7.44 13.16
N SER A 20 -7.97 8.77 13.22
CA SER A 20 -9.21 9.51 13.48
C SER A 20 -10.20 9.27 12.34
N ALA A 21 -11.48 9.12 12.69
CA ALA A 21 -12.56 9.06 11.71
C ALA A 21 -12.77 10.42 11.02
N THR A 22 -12.39 11.52 11.66
CA THR A 22 -12.51 12.89 11.12
C THR A 22 -11.69 13.03 9.83
N GLY A 23 -12.33 13.44 8.74
CA GLY A 23 -11.70 13.61 7.43
C GLY A 23 -11.52 12.29 6.67
N LYS A 24 -12.20 11.23 7.08
CA LYS A 24 -12.41 10.02 6.29
C LYS A 24 -13.68 10.16 5.48
N ILE A 25 -13.62 9.73 4.22
CA ILE A 25 -14.72 9.89 3.27
C ILE A 25 -15.40 8.54 3.05
N ALA A 26 -14.69 7.60 2.46
CA ALA A 26 -15.22 6.29 2.14
C ALA A 26 -14.11 5.23 1.97
N PRO A 27 -14.45 3.95 2.07
CA PRO A 27 -13.56 2.88 1.65
C PRO A 27 -13.24 3.01 0.16
N ALA A 28 -11.94 3.02 -0.19
CA ALA A 28 -11.50 3.02 -1.58
C ALA A 28 -11.56 1.57 -2.10
N LYS A 29 -12.69 1.17 -2.66
CA LYS A 29 -12.94 -0.17 -3.19
C LYS A 29 -13.69 -0.10 -4.49
N TYR A 30 -13.51 -1.11 -5.32
CA TYR A 30 -14.37 -1.31 -6.49
C TYR A 30 -15.81 -1.54 -6.06
N PRO A 31 -16.78 -1.08 -6.83
CA PRO A 31 -18.18 -1.42 -6.62
C PRO A 31 -18.40 -2.92 -6.82
N ASN A 32 -19.43 -3.43 -6.18
CA ASN A 32 -19.79 -4.84 -6.29
C ASN A 32 -20.73 -5.03 -7.49
N PHE A 33 -20.14 -4.98 -8.69
CA PHE A 33 -20.82 -5.26 -9.94
C PHE A 33 -20.47 -6.64 -10.46
N GLU A 34 -21.36 -7.24 -11.22
CA GLU A 34 -21.07 -8.45 -11.96
C GLU A 34 -20.11 -8.16 -13.11
N LEU A 35 -19.18 -9.08 -13.36
CA LEU A 35 -18.20 -8.91 -14.45
C LEU A 35 -18.81 -9.05 -15.83
N SER A 36 -19.93 -9.78 -15.94
CA SER A 36 -20.66 -10.00 -17.22
C SER A 36 -21.17 -8.69 -17.85
N GLU A 37 -21.51 -7.73 -17.02
CA GLU A 37 -22.08 -6.46 -17.43
C GLU A 37 -20.99 -5.39 -17.54
N ASN A 38 -21.14 -4.50 -18.52
CA ASN A 38 -20.30 -3.33 -18.66
C ASN A 38 -21.01 -2.11 -18.08
N HIS A 39 -20.45 -1.56 -17.03
CA HIS A 39 -20.95 -0.35 -16.40
C HIS A 39 -20.10 0.85 -16.80
N GLY A 40 -20.71 1.86 -17.38
CA GLY A 40 -20.11 3.17 -17.58
C GLY A 40 -20.28 4.03 -16.33
N GLY A 41 -19.31 4.88 -16.06
CA GLY A 41 -19.41 5.88 -14.99
C GLY A 41 -18.60 7.12 -15.31
N GLU A 42 -18.95 8.21 -14.67
CA GLU A 42 -18.29 9.50 -14.80
C GLU A 42 -17.65 9.92 -13.50
N ILE A 43 -16.44 10.47 -13.57
CA ILE A 43 -15.76 11.06 -12.42
C ILE A 43 -16.38 12.42 -12.13
N VAL A 44 -17.17 12.48 -11.07
CA VAL A 44 -17.84 13.71 -10.63
C VAL A 44 -16.89 14.64 -9.88
N ASP A 45 -15.94 14.07 -9.10
CA ASP A 45 -15.06 14.87 -8.26
C ASP A 45 -13.78 14.11 -7.90
N LEU A 46 -12.71 14.85 -7.57
CA LEU A 46 -11.45 14.33 -7.04
C LEU A 46 -11.26 14.82 -5.60
N VAL A 47 -11.43 13.92 -4.64
CA VAL A 47 -11.53 14.27 -3.23
C VAL A 47 -10.27 13.85 -2.46
N HIS A 48 -9.75 14.73 -1.63
CA HIS A 48 -8.65 14.42 -0.71
C HIS A 48 -9.16 13.79 0.58
N GLU A 49 -8.64 12.60 0.91
CA GLU A 49 -8.92 11.94 2.19
C GLU A 49 -7.74 12.07 3.14
N ARG A 50 -7.99 12.48 4.37
CA ARG A 50 -6.97 12.63 5.40
C ARG A 50 -6.20 11.33 5.65
N GLY A 51 -4.87 11.37 5.48
CA GLY A 51 -3.97 10.23 5.69
C GLY A 51 -3.81 9.31 4.49
N ARG A 52 -4.50 9.59 3.39
CA ARG A 52 -4.30 8.95 2.10
C ARG A 52 -3.50 9.88 1.19
N ASP A 53 -2.44 9.36 0.59
CA ASP A 53 -1.58 10.14 -0.30
C ASP A 53 -2.13 10.16 -1.74
N VAL A 54 -3.00 9.21 -2.10
CA VAL A 54 -3.71 9.13 -3.39
C VAL A 54 -5.05 9.84 -3.26
N PRO A 55 -5.42 10.78 -4.14
CA PRO A 55 -6.76 11.32 -4.17
C PRO A 55 -7.78 10.24 -4.54
N LEU A 56 -9.01 10.37 -4.05
CA LEU A 56 -10.12 9.51 -4.40
C LEU A 56 -10.93 10.13 -5.52
N ALA A 57 -11.14 9.37 -6.59
CA ALA A 57 -12.11 9.71 -7.61
C ALA A 57 -13.50 9.29 -7.12
N LYS A 58 -14.43 10.24 -7.03
CA LYS A 58 -15.85 10.00 -6.81
C LYS A 58 -16.47 9.70 -8.15
N VAL A 59 -16.82 8.45 -8.39
CA VAL A 59 -17.40 7.98 -9.65
C VAL A 59 -18.89 7.75 -9.46
N ARG A 60 -19.68 8.33 -10.35
CA ARG A 60 -21.11 8.08 -10.48
C ARG A 60 -21.31 7.17 -11.68
N PHE A 61 -21.78 5.95 -11.44
CA PHE A 61 -22.12 5.00 -12.49
C PHE A 61 -23.51 5.25 -13.07
N ASN A 62 -23.75 4.73 -14.28
CA ASN A 62 -25.03 4.88 -14.98
C ASN A 62 -26.22 4.34 -14.17
N ASP A 63 -25.96 3.33 -13.30
CA ASP A 63 -26.96 2.78 -12.37
C ASP A 63 -27.28 3.73 -11.19
N GLY A 64 -26.75 4.94 -11.18
CA GLY A 64 -26.89 5.90 -10.08
C GLY A 64 -26.02 5.61 -8.86
N LYS A 65 -25.32 4.49 -8.80
CA LYS A 65 -24.42 4.15 -7.69
C LYS A 65 -23.18 5.05 -7.68
N ILE A 66 -22.83 5.54 -6.48
CA ILE A 66 -21.60 6.31 -6.26
C ILE A 66 -20.55 5.42 -5.60
N SER A 67 -19.35 5.41 -6.16
CA SER A 67 -18.21 4.68 -5.60
C SER A 67 -16.99 5.59 -5.50
N PHE A 68 -16.10 5.29 -4.52
CA PHE A 68 -14.84 5.99 -4.33
C PHE A 68 -13.69 5.05 -4.65
N ILE A 69 -12.95 5.35 -5.70
CA ILE A 69 -11.81 4.56 -6.15
C ILE A 69 -10.54 5.41 -6.13
N PRO A 70 -9.35 4.82 -5.95
CA PRO A 70 -8.11 5.59 -6.05
C PRO A 70 -7.94 6.16 -7.46
N ALA A 71 -7.62 7.44 -7.58
CA ALA A 71 -7.44 8.08 -8.88
C ALA A 71 -6.13 7.64 -9.56
N VAL A 72 -6.20 7.38 -10.86
CA VAL A 72 -5.05 7.11 -11.73
C VAL A 72 -4.39 8.42 -12.18
N LEU A 73 -3.14 8.36 -12.55
CA LEU A 73 -2.42 9.51 -13.11
C LEU A 73 -3.10 9.98 -14.41
N GLY A 74 -3.28 11.28 -14.56
CA GLY A 74 -3.96 11.86 -15.71
C GLY A 74 -5.49 11.92 -15.62
N THR A 75 -6.09 11.35 -14.57
CA THR A 75 -7.54 11.42 -14.34
C THR A 75 -8.02 12.85 -14.13
N LYS A 76 -9.14 13.22 -14.79
CA LYS A 76 -9.79 14.54 -14.69
C LYS A 76 -11.25 14.37 -14.26
N VAL A 77 -11.82 15.42 -13.68
CA VAL A 77 -13.28 15.51 -13.46
C VAL A 77 -13.96 15.53 -14.83
N GLY A 78 -15.08 14.82 -14.98
CA GLY A 78 -15.77 14.59 -16.26
C GLY A 78 -15.21 13.41 -17.09
N SER A 79 -14.07 12.80 -16.69
CA SER A 79 -13.56 11.62 -17.39
C SER A 79 -14.49 10.43 -17.23
N GLN A 80 -14.69 9.69 -18.31
CA GLN A 80 -15.48 8.47 -18.32
C GLN A 80 -14.63 7.28 -17.88
N ILE A 81 -15.20 6.42 -17.03
CA ILE A 81 -14.61 5.17 -16.59
C ILE A 81 -15.53 4.03 -16.96
N GLN A 82 -14.95 2.95 -17.43
CA GLN A 82 -15.65 1.70 -17.74
C GLN A 82 -15.24 0.60 -16.76
N PHE A 83 -16.22 -0.21 -16.39
CA PHE A 83 -16.04 -1.37 -15.51
C PHE A 83 -16.68 -2.58 -16.18
N GLY A 84 -15.94 -3.66 -16.41
CA GLY A 84 -16.46 -4.91 -16.99
C GLY A 84 -15.49 -5.60 -17.95
N LEU A 85 -15.89 -6.76 -18.45
CA LEU A 85 -15.03 -7.60 -19.31
C LEU A 85 -14.69 -6.97 -20.66
N LYS A 86 -15.62 -6.23 -21.26
CA LYS A 86 -15.48 -5.59 -22.59
C LYS A 86 -15.04 -4.13 -22.52
N SER A 87 -14.57 -3.68 -21.37
CA SER A 87 -14.10 -2.31 -21.21
C SER A 87 -12.86 -2.05 -22.05
N LYS A 88 -12.71 -0.84 -22.57
CA LYS A 88 -11.53 -0.43 -23.35
C LYS A 88 -10.27 -0.40 -22.46
N ILE A 89 -9.11 -0.69 -23.06
CA ILE A 89 -7.81 -0.64 -22.40
C ILE A 89 -7.33 0.82 -22.38
N THR A 90 -7.94 1.62 -21.51
CA THR A 90 -7.59 3.03 -21.28
C THR A 90 -7.37 3.27 -19.79
N ASP A 91 -6.53 4.26 -19.45
CA ASP A 91 -6.21 4.59 -18.09
C ASP A 91 -7.46 4.91 -17.26
N GLY A 92 -7.55 4.29 -16.09
CA GLY A 92 -8.69 4.45 -15.17
C GLY A 92 -9.78 3.37 -15.33
N ASN A 93 -9.83 2.63 -16.42
CA ASN A 93 -10.79 1.55 -16.60
C ASN A 93 -10.46 0.33 -15.73
N ILE A 94 -11.51 -0.37 -15.31
CA ILE A 94 -11.41 -1.53 -14.42
C ILE A 94 -11.84 -2.77 -15.20
N ILE A 95 -10.90 -3.69 -15.38
CA ILE A 95 -11.06 -4.86 -16.23
C ILE A 95 -10.58 -6.12 -15.49
N SER A 96 -11.08 -7.29 -15.87
CA SER A 96 -10.50 -8.56 -15.44
C SER A 96 -9.08 -8.72 -15.97
N ILE A 97 -8.16 -9.21 -15.14
CA ILE A 97 -6.72 -9.30 -15.50
C ILE A 97 -6.50 -10.15 -16.73
N GLN A 98 -7.31 -11.20 -16.95
CA GLN A 98 -7.21 -12.06 -18.13
C GLN A 98 -7.38 -11.33 -19.48
N ASN A 99 -8.08 -10.18 -19.48
CA ASN A 99 -8.36 -9.42 -20.69
C ASN A 99 -7.38 -8.26 -20.90
N ILE A 100 -6.39 -8.13 -20.05
CA ILE A 100 -5.38 -7.06 -20.12
C ILE A 100 -4.15 -7.61 -20.84
N PRO A 101 -3.68 -7.01 -21.94
CA PRO A 101 -2.51 -7.48 -22.66
C PRO A 101 -1.24 -7.46 -21.82
N ASP A 102 -0.30 -8.35 -22.18
CA ASP A 102 1.05 -8.36 -21.59
C ASP A 102 1.76 -7.03 -21.84
N GLY A 103 2.57 -6.61 -20.86
CA GLY A 103 3.25 -5.32 -20.88
C GLY A 103 2.42 -4.16 -20.34
N THR A 104 1.11 -4.30 -20.21
CA THR A 104 0.23 -3.22 -19.71
C THR A 104 0.50 -2.94 -18.23
N THR A 105 0.51 -1.64 -17.90
CA THR A 105 0.65 -1.18 -16.52
C THR A 105 -0.70 -1.18 -15.82
N VAL A 106 -0.77 -1.78 -14.64
CA VAL A 106 -1.99 -1.92 -13.83
C VAL A 106 -1.77 -1.49 -12.38
N CYS A 107 -2.81 -1.02 -11.74
CA CYS A 107 -2.81 -0.61 -10.33
C CYS A 107 -4.09 -1.07 -9.62
N ASN A 108 -4.16 -0.87 -8.30
CA ASN A 108 -5.29 -1.22 -7.45
C ASN A 108 -5.82 -2.65 -7.72
N VAL A 109 -4.92 -3.62 -7.87
CA VAL A 109 -5.24 -4.98 -8.29
C VAL A 109 -5.86 -5.79 -7.15
N GLU A 110 -6.86 -6.59 -7.44
CA GLU A 110 -7.44 -7.53 -6.48
C GLU A 110 -6.49 -8.71 -6.23
N LYS A 111 -6.37 -9.09 -4.97
CA LYS A 111 -5.67 -10.31 -4.57
C LYS A 111 -6.57 -11.54 -4.64
N GLN A 112 -7.83 -11.35 -4.26
CA GLN A 112 -8.90 -12.31 -4.40
C GLN A 112 -10.05 -11.62 -5.11
N PHE A 113 -10.77 -12.34 -5.93
CA PHE A 113 -11.94 -11.80 -6.64
C PHE A 113 -12.94 -11.18 -5.63
N GLY A 114 -13.37 -9.94 -5.88
CA GLY A 114 -14.34 -9.25 -5.04
C GLY A 114 -13.75 -8.52 -3.81
N ASP A 115 -12.42 -8.50 -3.60
CA ASP A 115 -11.82 -7.78 -2.46
C ASP A 115 -11.83 -6.24 -2.64
N GLY A 116 -12.10 -5.76 -3.85
CA GLY A 116 -12.20 -4.34 -4.19
C GLY A 116 -10.86 -3.64 -4.41
N GLY A 117 -9.79 -4.38 -4.61
CA GLY A 117 -8.44 -3.91 -4.83
C GLY A 117 -7.61 -3.82 -3.55
N SER A 118 -6.47 -4.52 -3.56
CA SER A 118 -5.57 -4.62 -2.41
C SER A 118 -4.10 -4.40 -2.77
N PHE A 119 -3.65 -4.84 -3.94
CA PHE A 119 -2.29 -4.61 -4.42
C PHE A 119 -2.14 -3.27 -5.16
N MET A 120 -0.92 -2.72 -5.15
CA MET A 120 -0.59 -1.45 -5.84
C MET A 120 -1.59 -0.34 -5.54
N LYS A 121 -1.86 -0.12 -4.25
CA LYS A 121 -2.83 0.86 -3.74
C LYS A 121 -2.18 2.12 -3.16
N SER A 122 -0.86 2.15 -3.08
CA SER A 122 -0.10 3.31 -2.60
C SER A 122 0.15 4.31 -3.73
N ALA A 123 0.38 5.58 -3.36
CA ALA A 123 0.65 6.64 -4.32
C ALA A 123 1.84 6.32 -5.24
N GLY A 124 1.67 6.53 -6.53
CA GLY A 124 2.70 6.31 -7.55
C GLY A 124 3.08 4.85 -7.75
N THR A 125 2.25 3.88 -7.32
CA THR A 125 2.54 2.46 -7.51
C THR A 125 1.75 1.86 -8.66
N SER A 126 2.41 0.93 -9.35
CA SER A 126 1.84 0.11 -10.41
C SER A 126 2.56 -1.24 -10.46
N ALA A 127 1.97 -2.19 -11.16
CA ALA A 127 2.57 -3.44 -11.57
C ALA A 127 2.43 -3.57 -13.09
N THR A 128 3.21 -4.45 -13.70
CA THR A 128 3.10 -4.74 -15.13
C THR A 128 2.58 -6.16 -15.29
N VAL A 129 1.62 -6.37 -16.19
CA VAL A 129 1.18 -7.70 -16.60
C VAL A 129 2.35 -8.32 -17.36
N PHE A 130 2.82 -9.49 -16.92
CA PHE A 130 4.04 -10.10 -17.46
C PHE A 130 3.74 -11.27 -18.40
N SER A 131 2.86 -12.17 -17.99
CA SER A 131 2.45 -13.31 -18.81
C SER A 131 1.08 -13.83 -18.40
N HIS A 132 0.41 -14.46 -19.35
CA HIS A 132 -0.81 -15.24 -19.15
C HIS A 132 -0.45 -16.72 -19.26
N ASP A 133 -0.65 -17.46 -18.18
CA ASP A 133 -0.37 -18.89 -18.09
C ASP A 133 -1.66 -19.63 -17.72
N ASP A 134 -1.72 -20.96 -17.94
CA ASP A 134 -2.87 -21.81 -17.56
C ASP A 134 -3.19 -21.73 -16.06
N LYS A 135 -2.17 -21.45 -15.23
CA LYS A 135 -2.30 -21.31 -13.77
C LYS A 135 -2.80 -19.92 -13.31
N GLY A 136 -2.88 -18.97 -14.23
CA GLY A 136 -3.28 -17.60 -13.95
C GLY A 136 -2.40 -16.55 -14.60
N VAL A 137 -2.66 -15.29 -14.25
CA VAL A 137 -1.92 -14.14 -14.80
C VAL A 137 -0.80 -13.74 -13.86
N THR A 138 0.41 -13.66 -14.38
CA THR A 138 1.60 -13.29 -13.62
C THR A 138 1.88 -11.79 -13.73
N LEU A 139 1.92 -11.11 -12.57
CA LEU A 139 2.24 -9.69 -12.48
C LEU A 139 3.67 -9.50 -11.97
N LYS A 140 4.42 -8.60 -12.62
CA LYS A 140 5.70 -8.07 -12.14
C LYS A 140 5.45 -6.86 -11.26
N LEU A 141 5.73 -6.99 -9.96
CA LEU A 141 5.57 -5.91 -8.99
C LEU A 141 6.72 -4.90 -9.08
N ARG A 142 6.52 -3.67 -8.58
CA ARG A 142 7.56 -2.63 -8.49
C ARG A 142 8.83 -3.10 -7.76
N SER A 143 8.72 -4.07 -6.84
CA SER A 143 9.86 -4.67 -6.14
C SER A 143 10.70 -5.64 -6.99
N GLY A 144 10.31 -5.88 -8.25
CA GLY A 144 10.90 -6.89 -9.14
C GLY A 144 10.44 -8.33 -8.85
N LYS A 145 9.54 -8.53 -7.89
CA LYS A 145 8.98 -9.87 -7.62
C LYS A 145 7.80 -10.14 -8.53
N PHE A 146 7.62 -11.41 -8.85
CA PHE A 146 6.49 -11.93 -9.61
C PHE A 146 5.43 -12.50 -8.66
N THR A 147 4.17 -12.33 -9.03
CA THR A 147 3.02 -12.88 -8.30
C THR A 147 1.98 -13.32 -9.30
N THR A 148 1.58 -14.59 -9.24
CA THR A 148 0.50 -15.14 -10.06
C THR A 148 -0.83 -14.95 -9.35
N LEU A 149 -1.83 -14.47 -10.07
CA LEU A 149 -3.17 -14.16 -9.58
C LEU A 149 -4.23 -14.89 -10.42
N ASN A 150 -5.41 -15.03 -9.84
CA ASN A 150 -6.54 -15.64 -10.56
C ASN A 150 -6.96 -14.74 -11.74
N PRO A 151 -7.21 -15.30 -12.93
CA PRO A 151 -7.60 -14.56 -14.12
C PRO A 151 -8.85 -13.69 -13.97
N LYS A 152 -9.79 -14.10 -13.12
CA LYS A 152 -11.03 -13.36 -12.83
C LYS A 152 -10.83 -12.12 -11.94
N ASN A 153 -9.64 -11.96 -11.31
CA ASN A 153 -9.36 -10.81 -10.47
C ASN A 153 -9.41 -9.53 -11.31
N ARG A 154 -9.87 -8.44 -10.70
CA ARG A 154 -9.99 -7.15 -11.36
C ARG A 154 -8.77 -6.28 -11.11
N ALA A 155 -8.41 -5.49 -12.10
CA ALA A 155 -7.36 -4.49 -11.99
C ALA A 155 -7.78 -3.20 -12.70
N MET A 156 -7.21 -2.10 -12.26
CA MET A 156 -7.37 -0.80 -12.92
C MET A 156 -6.15 -0.53 -13.80
N ILE A 157 -6.37 -0.07 -15.00
CA ILE A 157 -5.30 0.25 -15.95
C ILE A 157 -4.63 1.56 -15.55
N GLY A 158 -3.31 1.62 -15.69
CA GLY A 158 -2.50 2.79 -15.44
C GLY A 158 -1.75 2.76 -14.11
N THR A 159 -1.16 3.89 -13.74
CA THR A 159 -0.40 4.11 -12.50
C THR A 159 -1.19 4.98 -11.54
N LEU A 160 -1.19 4.67 -10.24
CA LEU A 160 -1.86 5.51 -9.26
C LEU A 160 -1.22 6.88 -9.14
N SER A 161 -2.05 7.90 -9.03
CA SER A 161 -1.62 9.28 -8.83
C SER A 161 -0.90 9.51 -7.49
N GLY A 162 -0.37 10.70 -7.28
CA GLY A 162 0.33 11.07 -6.05
C GLY A 162 1.74 10.49 -5.91
N GLY A 163 2.36 10.05 -7.01
CA GLY A 163 3.76 9.64 -7.04
C GLY A 163 4.71 10.76 -6.58
N GLY A 164 5.88 10.40 -6.03
CA GLY A 164 6.88 11.37 -5.56
C GLY A 164 6.56 12.07 -4.23
N ILE A 165 5.37 11.87 -3.65
CA ILE A 165 5.00 12.51 -2.37
C ILE A 165 5.91 12.09 -1.21
N GLY A 166 6.55 10.92 -1.31
CA GLY A 166 7.54 10.43 -0.36
C GLY A 166 8.88 11.16 -0.43
N ASP A 167 9.21 11.70 -1.60
CA ASP A 167 10.49 12.36 -1.89
C ASP A 167 10.47 13.83 -1.44
N ARG A 168 9.27 14.38 -1.24
CA ARG A 168 9.10 15.73 -0.74
C ARG A 168 9.52 15.84 0.73
N PRO A 169 10.54 16.67 1.05
CA PRO A 169 10.99 16.83 2.44
C PRO A 169 9.92 17.50 3.31
N LEU A 170 9.79 17.00 4.54
CA LEU A 170 8.94 17.61 5.55
C LEU A 170 9.78 18.67 6.29
N MET A 171 9.69 19.93 5.89
CA MET A 171 10.53 21.01 6.38
C MET A 171 10.36 21.33 7.87
N ARG A 172 9.24 20.94 8.48
CA ARG A 172 8.90 21.26 9.89
C ARG A 172 8.43 20.03 10.65
N ALA A 173 8.88 19.87 11.90
CA ALA A 173 8.48 18.79 12.79
C ALA A 173 6.96 18.74 12.99
N GLY A 174 6.28 19.91 13.08
CA GLY A 174 4.82 19.96 13.22
C GLY A 174 4.06 19.35 12.05
N VAL A 175 4.57 19.51 10.81
CA VAL A 175 4.00 18.85 9.61
C VAL A 175 4.15 17.35 9.72
N ALA A 176 5.33 16.86 10.14
CA ALA A 176 5.58 15.44 10.39
C ALA A 176 4.63 14.87 11.43
N VAL A 177 4.45 15.56 12.59
CA VAL A 177 3.50 15.15 13.65
C VAL A 177 2.09 14.96 13.08
N ARG A 178 1.59 15.93 12.31
CA ARG A 178 0.23 15.89 11.71
C ARG A 178 0.10 14.75 10.72
N ARG A 179 1.10 14.55 9.83
CA ARG A 179 1.12 13.47 8.84
C ARG A 179 1.09 12.09 9.51
N PHE A 180 1.95 11.87 10.51
CA PHE A 180 2.00 10.60 11.23
C PHE A 180 0.72 10.34 12.05
N LYS A 181 0.15 11.38 12.69
CA LYS A 181 -1.13 11.30 13.41
C LYS A 181 -2.28 10.94 12.46
N ALA A 182 -2.31 11.49 11.24
CA ALA A 182 -3.31 11.17 10.23
C ALA A 182 -3.25 9.70 9.79
N LYS A 183 -2.07 9.05 9.88
CA LYS A 183 -1.85 7.64 9.55
C LYS A 183 -1.91 6.70 10.77
N GLY A 184 -2.28 7.20 11.96
CA GLY A 184 -2.29 6.40 13.19
C GLY A 184 -0.91 5.94 13.64
N GLN A 185 0.14 6.69 13.31
CA GLN A 185 1.52 6.37 13.66
C GLN A 185 2.03 7.28 14.77
N LYS A 186 2.82 6.72 15.69
CA LYS A 186 3.48 7.50 16.73
C LYS A 186 4.66 8.29 16.12
N TYR A 187 4.74 9.56 16.46
CA TYR A 187 5.87 10.43 16.17
C TYR A 187 6.07 11.43 17.32
N PRO A 188 7.31 11.78 17.72
CA PRO A 188 8.57 11.18 17.27
C PRO A 188 8.81 9.77 17.82
N ILE A 189 9.74 9.03 17.20
CA ILE A 189 10.15 7.71 17.65
C ILE A 189 11.61 7.81 18.10
N VAL A 190 11.85 7.58 19.40
CA VAL A 190 13.21 7.56 19.96
C VAL A 190 13.91 6.30 19.54
N ARG A 191 15.20 6.41 19.16
CA ARG A 191 16.05 5.27 18.80
C ARG A 191 16.15 4.28 19.98
N GLY A 192 16.20 2.98 19.71
CA GLY A 192 16.28 1.96 20.75
C GLY A 192 17.49 2.13 21.68
N VAL A 193 18.65 2.49 21.12
CA VAL A 193 19.90 2.72 21.86
C VAL A 193 19.85 3.94 22.78
N ALA A 194 18.96 4.89 22.53
CA ALA A 194 18.75 6.07 23.35
C ALA A 194 17.69 5.86 24.43
N GLN A 195 17.14 4.66 24.56
CA GLN A 195 16.15 4.30 25.59
C GLN A 195 16.83 3.59 26.76
N GLY A 196 16.15 3.56 27.91
CA GLY A 196 16.60 2.75 29.05
C GLY A 196 16.48 1.25 28.78
N ALA A 197 17.29 0.43 29.44
CA ALA A 197 17.34 -1.02 29.30
C ALA A 197 15.96 -1.69 29.49
N TYR A 198 15.12 -1.15 30.35
CA TYR A 198 13.77 -1.66 30.61
C TYR A 198 12.74 -1.32 29.51
N ASN A 199 13.04 -0.35 28.65
CA ASN A 199 12.14 0.10 27.57
C ASN A 199 12.43 -0.59 26.22
N HIS A 200 13.69 -0.90 25.97
CA HIS A 200 14.13 -1.46 24.69
C HIS A 200 15.31 -2.41 24.86
N PRO A 201 15.37 -3.55 24.14
CA PRO A 201 16.48 -4.49 24.20
C PRO A 201 17.86 -3.90 23.84
N HIS A 202 17.91 -2.81 23.07
CA HIS A 202 19.13 -2.09 22.72
C HIS A 202 19.43 -0.92 23.67
N GLY A 203 18.64 -0.76 24.73
CA GLY A 203 18.77 0.35 25.67
C GLY A 203 19.73 0.07 26.80
N GLY A 204 20.07 1.12 27.51
CA GLY A 204 20.99 1.08 28.64
C GLY A 204 22.45 1.22 28.24
N GLY A 205 23.35 1.03 29.25
CA GLY A 205 24.80 1.18 29.08
C GLY A 205 25.27 2.62 29.21
N ARG A 206 26.60 2.78 29.35
CA ARG A 206 27.27 4.09 29.46
C ARG A 206 27.29 4.82 28.12
N HIS A 207 27.43 4.10 27.01
CA HIS A 207 27.47 4.62 25.65
C HIS A 207 26.32 4.04 24.82
N GLN A 208 25.89 4.76 23.81
CA GLN A 208 24.82 4.31 22.92
C GLN A 208 25.34 3.29 21.89
N HIS A 209 25.17 2.01 22.19
CA HIS A 209 25.52 0.91 21.30
C HIS A 209 24.51 -0.25 21.42
N VAL A 210 24.47 -1.15 20.43
CA VAL A 210 23.58 -2.30 20.47
C VAL A 210 24.12 -3.41 21.37
N GLY A 211 25.45 -3.56 21.44
CA GLY A 211 26.18 -4.53 22.28
C GLY A 211 26.07 -5.97 21.83
N GLN A 212 25.23 -6.28 20.87
CA GLN A 212 25.00 -7.62 20.34
C GLN A 212 24.60 -7.53 18.86
N SER A 213 24.46 -8.67 18.18
CA SER A 213 23.98 -8.69 16.81
C SER A 213 22.58 -8.04 16.71
N SER A 214 22.41 -7.10 15.75
CA SER A 214 21.10 -6.50 15.45
C SER A 214 20.19 -7.43 14.65
N THR A 215 20.72 -8.53 14.11
CA THR A 215 19.93 -9.54 13.37
C THR A 215 19.24 -10.47 14.35
N VAL A 216 17.92 -10.61 14.21
CA VAL A 216 17.07 -11.40 15.10
C VAL A 216 16.29 -12.43 14.28
N SER A 217 16.11 -13.63 14.83
CA SER A 217 15.30 -14.68 14.22
C SER A 217 13.86 -14.22 13.95
N ARG A 218 13.23 -14.84 12.95
CA ARG A 218 11.78 -14.66 12.70
C ARG A 218 10.96 -15.10 13.92
N ASP A 219 11.40 -16.14 14.61
CA ASP A 219 10.66 -16.78 15.70
C ASP A 219 11.05 -16.24 17.09
N ALA A 220 11.85 -15.18 17.13
CA ALA A 220 12.17 -14.49 18.38
C ALA A 220 10.92 -14.02 19.11
N PRO A 221 10.89 -14.09 20.46
CA PRO A 221 9.77 -13.63 21.26
C PRO A 221 9.42 -12.16 20.96
N PRO A 222 8.15 -11.74 21.04
CA PRO A 222 7.74 -10.39 20.69
C PRO A 222 8.50 -9.26 21.43
N GLY A 223 9.02 -9.53 22.62
CA GLY A 223 9.82 -8.55 23.38
C GLY A 223 11.25 -8.40 22.89
N ALA A 224 11.85 -9.44 22.36
CA ALA A 224 13.21 -9.47 21.81
C ALA A 224 13.23 -9.18 20.28
N LYS A 225 12.08 -9.18 19.61
CA LYS A 225 11.96 -9.01 18.16
C LYS A 225 12.13 -7.55 17.75
N VAL A 226 13.36 -7.07 17.76
CA VAL A 226 13.76 -5.69 17.41
C VAL A 226 15.01 -5.72 16.53
N GLY A 227 15.22 -4.66 15.74
CA GLY A 227 16.36 -4.58 14.81
C GLY A 227 16.06 -5.21 13.45
N SER A 228 17.04 -5.88 12.87
CA SER A 228 16.96 -6.53 11.54
C SER A 228 16.31 -7.91 11.66
N ILE A 229 14.99 -7.94 11.61
CA ILE A 229 14.20 -9.18 11.78
C ILE A 229 14.33 -10.06 10.54
N ALA A 230 14.73 -11.32 10.73
CA ALA A 230 14.87 -12.32 9.67
C ALA A 230 15.69 -11.81 8.47
N ALA A 231 16.71 -11.02 8.70
CA ALA A 231 17.53 -10.46 7.64
C ALA A 231 18.26 -11.57 6.86
N ARG A 232 18.09 -11.57 5.55
CA ARG A 232 18.78 -12.51 4.65
C ARG A 232 20.17 -12.01 4.27
N LYS A 233 20.36 -10.68 4.26
CA LYS A 233 21.63 -10.00 3.98
C LYS A 233 21.78 -8.81 4.92
N THR A 234 22.98 -8.63 5.42
CA THR A 234 23.39 -7.47 6.21
C THR A 234 24.66 -6.88 5.58
N GLY A 235 24.80 -5.55 5.61
CA GLY A 235 25.92 -4.85 5.00
C GLY A 235 25.81 -4.65 3.48
N ARG A 236 26.91 -4.25 2.84
CA ARG A 236 27.01 -3.96 1.41
C ARG A 236 27.27 -5.21 0.55
N ALA A 237 26.67 -6.35 0.87
CA ALA A 237 26.82 -7.53 0.01
C ALA A 237 26.32 -7.22 -1.40
N ARG A 238 27.20 -7.33 -2.42
CA ARG A 238 26.80 -7.26 -3.83
C ARG A 238 25.72 -8.30 -4.07
N ILE A 239 24.68 -7.91 -4.76
CA ILE A 239 23.66 -8.86 -5.25
C ILE A 239 24.40 -9.75 -6.24
N LYS A 240 24.74 -10.98 -5.83
CA LYS A 240 25.17 -11.99 -6.79
C LYS A 240 23.97 -12.26 -7.66
N GLU A 241 24.09 -11.97 -8.95
CA GLU A 241 23.09 -12.41 -9.94
C GLU A 241 22.88 -13.91 -9.73
N ARG A 242 21.65 -14.28 -9.47
CA ARG A 242 21.30 -15.70 -9.46
C ARG A 242 21.51 -16.19 -10.90
N LYS A 243 22.61 -16.88 -11.13
CA LYS A 243 22.71 -17.73 -12.32
C LYS A 243 21.48 -18.64 -12.27
N LYS A 244 20.67 -18.55 -13.32
CA LYS A 244 19.56 -19.47 -13.58
C LYS A 244 20.12 -20.88 -13.81
#